data_c2441a2fd0501f4f6a96102184a8c588
#
_entry.id   c2441a2fd0501f4f6a96102184a8c588
#
_cell.length_a   1.000
_cell.length_b   1.000
_cell.length_c   1.000
_cell.angle_alpha   90.00
_cell.angle_beta   90.00
_cell.angle_gamma   90.00
#
_symmetry.space_group_name_H-M   'P 1'
#
loop_
_entity.id
_entity.type
_entity.pdbx_description
1 polymer ?
#
loop_
_entity_poly.entity_id
_entity_poly.type
_entity_poly.pdbx_seq_one_letter_code
_entity_poly.pdbx_strand_id
1 'polypeptide(L)'
;MTDRPTPPASANLLRNSSSLFVAILLALAIRSTVVQAFYIPSGSMEDTLFVGDYLLANKFIYGAPLELPLVDAPLLRFPAFRDPHAGDIVIFRSLEEAGLDLIKRCVAAGGQTVEVRNKVLYVDGVRSPPPEDGKVVDQVIYSARVAPRDNFGPLVVPEDHFFMMGDNRDHSHDSRFFG
;
A
#
# COMPACT_ATOMS: atom_id res chain seq x y z
N MET A 1 43.74 -7.13 47.43
CA MET A 1 42.91 -7.96 46.53
C MET A 1 41.46 -7.82 47.05
N THR A 2 40.66 -6.97 46.46
CA THR A 2 39.24 -6.76 46.85
C THR A 2 38.38 -7.73 46.09
N ASP A 3 37.93 -8.76 46.77
CA ASP A 3 37.01 -9.76 46.27
C ASP A 3 35.64 -9.07 46.03
N ARG A 4 35.24 -8.86 44.78
CA ARG A 4 33.92 -8.35 44.47
C ARG A 4 32.92 -9.49 44.55
N PRO A 5 31.86 -9.35 45.40
CA PRO A 5 30.87 -10.40 45.53
C PRO A 5 30.19 -10.66 44.21
N THR A 6 30.19 -11.91 43.77
CA THR A 6 29.45 -12.37 42.58
C THR A 6 27.94 -12.24 42.86
N PRO A 7 27.17 -11.61 41.98
CA PRO A 7 25.73 -11.49 42.18
C PRO A 7 25.06 -12.86 42.23
N PRO A 8 24.02 -13.06 43.03
CA PRO A 8 23.33 -14.35 43.15
C PRO A 8 22.72 -14.76 41.81
N ALA A 9 22.70 -16.04 41.48
CA ALA A 9 22.19 -16.60 40.24
C ALA A 9 20.74 -16.16 39.92
N SER A 10 19.92 -15.97 40.94
CA SER A 10 18.56 -15.44 40.82
C SER A 10 18.49 -14.02 40.25
N ALA A 11 19.43 -13.15 40.58
CA ALA A 11 19.49 -11.79 40.05
C ALA A 11 19.84 -11.77 38.56
N ASN A 12 20.64 -12.73 38.09
CA ASN A 12 20.96 -12.88 36.68
C ASN A 12 19.78 -13.46 35.90
N LEU A 13 19.02 -14.39 36.47
CA LEU A 13 17.79 -14.93 35.86
C LEU A 13 16.73 -13.83 35.66
N LEU A 14 16.44 -13.03 36.69
CA LEU A 14 15.48 -11.92 36.62
C LEU A 14 15.91 -10.85 35.61
N ARG A 15 17.19 -10.55 35.56
CA ARG A 15 17.74 -9.58 34.57
C ARG A 15 17.65 -10.11 33.14
N ASN A 16 17.91 -11.40 32.93
CA ASN A 16 17.80 -12.02 31.61
C ASN A 16 16.35 -12.15 31.15
N SER A 17 15.40 -12.51 32.04
CA SER A 17 13.98 -12.57 31.71
C SER A 17 13.40 -11.20 31.40
N SER A 18 13.80 -10.17 32.14
CA SER A 18 13.41 -8.77 31.88
C SER A 18 13.95 -8.31 30.51
N SER A 19 15.20 -8.61 30.18
CA SER A 19 15.77 -8.27 28.87
C SER A 19 15.07 -8.99 27.71
N LEU A 20 14.73 -10.26 27.90
CA LEU A 20 13.96 -11.04 26.93
C LEU A 20 12.54 -10.45 26.75
N PHE A 21 11.87 -10.09 27.83
CA PHE A 21 10.55 -9.46 27.77
C PHE A 21 10.58 -8.12 27.01
N VAL A 22 11.56 -7.27 27.30
CA VAL A 22 11.75 -6.00 26.60
C VAL A 22 12.05 -6.24 25.09
N ALA A 23 12.89 -7.23 24.78
CA ALA A 23 13.20 -7.57 23.39
C ALA A 23 11.94 -8.06 22.63
N ILE A 24 11.10 -8.88 23.26
CA ILE A 24 9.83 -9.35 22.68
C ILE A 24 8.88 -8.18 22.48
N LEU A 25 8.72 -7.30 23.48
CA LEU A 25 7.86 -6.11 23.35
C LEU A 25 8.34 -5.19 22.23
N LEU A 26 9.66 -4.98 22.13
CA LEU A 26 10.23 -4.16 21.08
C LEU A 26 10.03 -4.80 19.68
N ALA A 27 10.23 -6.11 19.57
CA ALA A 27 9.97 -6.83 18.32
C ALA A 27 8.50 -6.77 17.91
N LEU A 28 7.57 -6.94 18.86
CA LEU A 28 6.13 -6.79 18.61
C LEU A 28 5.78 -5.35 18.22
N ALA A 29 6.36 -4.36 18.89
CA ALA A 29 6.17 -2.96 18.54
C ALA A 29 6.66 -2.65 17.12
N ILE A 30 7.86 -3.10 16.75
CA ILE A 30 8.41 -2.94 15.40
C ILE A 30 7.49 -3.64 14.39
N ARG A 31 7.12 -4.89 14.64
CA ARG A 31 6.23 -5.64 13.74
C ARG A 31 4.87 -4.97 13.55
N SER A 32 4.28 -4.42 14.60
CA SER A 32 2.96 -3.79 14.54
C SER A 32 2.97 -2.41 13.88
N THR A 33 4.11 -1.70 13.96
CA THR A 33 4.20 -0.29 13.54
C THR A 33 4.96 -0.08 12.24
N VAL A 34 5.99 -0.88 11.94
CA VAL A 34 6.95 -0.58 10.85
C VAL A 34 6.62 -1.32 9.57
N VAL A 35 6.39 -2.63 9.67
CA VAL A 35 6.31 -3.51 8.50
C VAL A 35 5.14 -4.46 8.61
N GLN A 36 4.35 -4.54 7.54
CA GLN A 36 3.30 -5.54 7.40
C GLN A 36 3.53 -6.39 6.16
N ALA A 37 3.42 -7.71 6.32
CA ALA A 37 3.42 -8.61 5.19
C ALA A 37 2.01 -8.68 4.59
N PHE A 38 1.93 -8.53 3.27
CA PHE A 38 0.71 -8.70 2.49
C PHE A 38 0.90 -9.81 1.48
N TYR A 39 -0.14 -10.62 1.32
CA TYR A 39 -0.23 -11.62 0.27
C TYR A 39 -0.92 -11.01 -0.95
N ILE A 40 -0.46 -11.32 -2.15
CA ILE A 40 -1.01 -10.80 -3.41
C ILE A 40 -2.03 -11.80 -3.97
N PRO A 41 -3.34 -11.50 -3.86
CA PRO A 41 -4.39 -12.43 -4.27
C PRO A 41 -4.80 -12.29 -5.73
N SER A 42 -4.46 -11.20 -6.41
CA SER A 42 -4.99 -10.86 -7.75
C SER A 42 -3.91 -10.40 -8.71
N GLY A 43 -4.15 -10.61 -10.01
CA GLY A 43 -3.24 -10.23 -11.08
C GLY A 43 -3.35 -8.76 -11.54
N SER A 44 -3.98 -7.87 -10.75
CA SER A 44 -4.13 -6.46 -11.16
C SER A 44 -2.82 -5.67 -11.25
N MET A 45 -1.77 -6.17 -10.61
CA MET A 45 -0.40 -5.63 -10.65
C MET A 45 0.58 -6.61 -11.30
N GLU A 46 0.05 -7.59 -12.07
CA GLU A 46 0.84 -8.65 -12.69
C GLU A 46 1.95 -8.09 -13.57
N ASP A 47 3.07 -8.78 -13.59
CA ASP A 47 4.39 -8.45 -14.09
C ASP A 47 5.20 -7.53 -13.15
N THR A 48 4.57 -6.61 -12.40
CA THR A 48 5.22 -5.88 -11.31
C THR A 48 5.21 -6.70 -10.01
N LEU A 49 4.05 -7.34 -9.70
CA LEU A 49 3.82 -8.15 -8.51
C LEU A 49 3.06 -9.42 -8.93
N PHE A 50 3.57 -10.59 -8.59
CA PHE A 50 2.96 -11.85 -9.00
C PHE A 50 1.93 -12.37 -7.99
N VAL A 51 0.87 -12.98 -8.50
CA VAL A 51 -0.13 -13.66 -7.66
C VAL A 51 0.56 -14.77 -6.86
N GLY A 52 0.36 -14.79 -5.56
CA GLY A 52 0.99 -15.74 -4.66
C GLY A 52 2.20 -15.19 -3.90
N ASP A 53 2.75 -14.06 -4.31
CA ASP A 53 3.88 -13.43 -3.64
C ASP A 53 3.48 -12.81 -2.30
N TYR A 54 4.48 -12.68 -1.43
CA TYR A 54 4.39 -11.89 -0.20
C TYR A 54 5.25 -10.65 -0.35
N LEU A 55 4.67 -9.50 -0.07
CA LEU A 55 5.38 -8.24 -0.03
C LEU A 55 5.42 -7.67 1.39
N LEU A 56 6.45 -6.88 1.66
CA LEU A 56 6.59 -6.14 2.91
C LEU A 56 6.26 -4.67 2.65
N ALA A 57 5.16 -4.21 3.23
CA ALA A 57 4.75 -2.81 3.14
C ALA A 57 5.30 -2.00 4.32
N ASN A 58 5.81 -0.81 4.03
CA ASN A 58 6.21 0.15 5.03
C ASN A 58 4.99 0.97 5.47
N LYS A 59 4.58 0.80 6.73
CA LYS A 59 3.41 1.48 7.29
C LYS A 59 3.62 2.97 7.60
N PHE A 60 4.85 3.41 7.79
CA PHE A 60 5.11 4.79 8.22
C PHE A 60 4.92 5.83 7.12
N ILE A 61 5.16 5.46 5.87
CA ILE A 61 5.23 6.45 4.79
C ILE A 61 3.90 7.22 4.66
N TYR A 62 2.77 6.53 4.70
CA TYR A 62 1.44 7.09 4.45
C TYR A 62 0.53 7.14 5.69
N GLY A 63 1.11 7.06 6.90
CA GLY A 63 0.36 7.24 8.14
C GLY A 63 -0.63 6.14 8.45
N ALA A 64 -0.19 4.89 8.35
CA ALA A 64 -1.05 3.74 8.63
C ALA A 64 -1.55 3.71 10.09
N PRO A 65 -2.74 3.16 10.32
CA PRO A 65 -3.26 2.97 11.66
C PRO A 65 -2.44 1.95 12.45
N LEU A 66 -2.23 2.23 13.73
CA LEU A 66 -1.69 1.25 14.67
C LEU A 66 -2.80 0.27 15.06
N GLU A 67 -2.75 -0.93 14.51
CA GLU A 67 -3.68 -2.01 14.83
C GLU A 67 -3.02 -2.95 15.86
N LEU A 68 -3.67 -3.15 17.00
CA LEU A 68 -3.26 -4.17 17.96
C LEU A 68 -3.96 -5.49 17.65
N PRO A 69 -3.29 -6.65 17.78
CA PRO A 69 -3.81 -7.96 17.36
C PRO A 69 -5.04 -8.46 18.13
N LEU A 70 -5.59 -7.71 19.08
CA LEU A 70 -6.73 -8.06 19.91
C LEU A 70 -7.79 -6.95 19.99
N VAL A 71 -7.63 -5.86 19.23
CA VAL A 71 -8.54 -4.70 19.27
C VAL A 71 -8.92 -4.38 17.83
N ASP A 72 -10.20 -4.55 17.50
CA ASP A 72 -10.76 -4.30 16.14
C ASP A 72 -10.86 -2.79 15.79
N ALA A 73 -10.27 -1.92 16.57
CA ALA A 73 -10.25 -0.48 16.32
C ALA A 73 -8.81 0.06 16.31
N PRO A 74 -8.46 0.98 15.40
CA PRO A 74 -7.15 1.61 15.41
C PRO A 74 -6.98 2.47 16.67
N LEU A 75 -5.98 2.16 17.49
CA LEU A 75 -5.67 2.91 18.71
C LEU A 75 -5.11 4.30 18.43
N LEU A 76 -4.35 4.43 17.37
CA LEU A 76 -3.67 5.65 16.95
C LEU A 76 -3.43 5.60 15.44
N ARG A 77 -3.45 6.75 14.79
CA ARG A 77 -2.97 6.91 13.42
C ARG A 77 -1.67 7.70 13.46
N PHE A 78 -0.60 7.12 12.92
CA PHE A 78 0.64 7.87 12.78
C PHE A 78 0.46 8.97 11.73
N PRO A 79 1.06 10.16 11.92
CA PRO A 79 1.09 11.16 10.88
C PRO A 79 1.83 10.59 9.66
N ALA A 80 1.31 10.87 8.46
CA ALA A 80 1.99 10.52 7.23
C ALA A 80 3.32 11.30 7.11
N PHE A 81 4.37 10.65 6.65
CA PHE A 81 5.63 11.33 6.34
C PHE A 81 5.51 12.14 5.05
N ARG A 82 4.75 11.63 4.09
CA ARG A 82 4.43 12.26 2.82
C ARG A 82 3.18 11.64 2.22
N ASP A 83 2.61 12.35 1.27
CA ASP A 83 1.53 11.84 0.45
C ASP A 83 2.05 10.91 -0.65
N PRO A 84 1.19 10.02 -1.19
CA PRO A 84 1.51 9.26 -2.38
C PRO A 84 1.85 10.14 -3.58
N HIS A 85 2.90 9.78 -4.32
CA HIS A 85 3.30 10.44 -5.56
C HIS A 85 3.06 9.53 -6.75
N ALA A 86 2.98 10.12 -7.93
CA ALA A 86 2.90 9.34 -9.17
C ALA A 86 4.08 8.37 -9.27
N GLY A 87 3.78 7.09 -9.48
CA GLY A 87 4.72 5.98 -9.49
C GLY A 87 4.76 5.12 -8.23
N ASP A 88 4.31 5.63 -7.08
CA ASP A 88 4.28 4.86 -5.83
C ASP A 88 3.26 3.72 -5.89
N ILE A 89 3.66 2.53 -5.42
CA ILE A 89 2.74 1.41 -5.19
C ILE A 89 2.20 1.53 -3.77
N VAL A 90 0.88 1.62 -3.65
CA VAL A 90 0.19 1.88 -2.38
C VAL A 90 -0.78 0.74 -2.08
N ILE A 91 -0.82 0.34 -0.81
CA ILE A 91 -1.83 -0.57 -0.27
C ILE A 91 -2.84 0.27 0.49
N PHE A 92 -4.11 0.12 0.15
CA PHE A 92 -5.20 0.86 0.78
C PHE A 92 -6.46 -0.01 0.88
N ARG A 93 -7.37 0.36 1.78
CA ARG A 93 -8.63 -0.37 1.94
C ARG A 93 -9.58 -0.04 0.80
N SER A 94 -10.26 -1.06 0.29
CA SER A 94 -11.31 -0.89 -0.72
C SER A 94 -12.40 0.04 -0.20
N LEU A 95 -12.91 0.90 -1.08
CA LEU A 95 -14.08 1.74 -0.80
C LEU A 95 -15.39 0.98 -1.00
N GLU A 96 -15.37 -0.07 -1.82
CA GLU A 96 -16.56 -0.85 -2.18
C GLU A 96 -16.75 -2.08 -1.29
N GLU A 97 -15.66 -2.69 -0.83
CA GLU A 97 -15.69 -3.93 -0.06
C GLU A 97 -14.96 -3.79 1.27
N ALA A 98 -15.70 -3.86 2.36
CA ALA A 98 -15.14 -3.72 3.70
C ALA A 98 -14.17 -4.87 4.04
N GLY A 99 -12.98 -4.52 4.48
CA GLY A 99 -11.94 -5.48 4.88
C GLY A 99 -11.05 -5.99 3.74
N LEU A 100 -11.31 -5.57 2.49
CA LEU A 100 -10.45 -5.88 1.36
C LEU A 100 -9.35 -4.82 1.21
N ASP A 101 -8.09 -5.26 1.20
CA ASP A 101 -6.95 -4.42 0.87
C ASP A 101 -6.65 -4.49 -0.62
N LEU A 102 -6.53 -3.33 -1.26
CA LEU A 102 -6.17 -3.18 -2.66
C LEU A 102 -4.72 -2.72 -2.78
N ILE A 103 -4.04 -3.22 -3.81
CA ILE A 103 -2.68 -2.82 -4.16
C ILE A 103 -2.75 -2.20 -5.55
N LYS A 104 -2.39 -0.92 -5.67
CA LYS A 104 -2.43 -0.18 -6.93
C LYS A 104 -1.26 0.80 -7.00
N ARG A 105 -1.00 1.31 -8.19
CA ARG A 105 -0.06 2.40 -8.42
C ARG A 105 -0.77 3.74 -8.41
N CYS A 106 -0.24 4.71 -7.66
CA CYS A 106 -0.65 6.09 -7.75
C CYS A 106 -0.21 6.65 -9.13
N VAL A 107 -1.14 7.21 -9.89
CA VAL A 107 -0.83 7.81 -11.21
C VAL A 107 -1.08 9.31 -11.23
N ALA A 108 -1.92 9.84 -10.34
CA ALA A 108 -2.16 11.26 -10.18
C ALA A 108 -2.61 11.59 -8.76
N ALA A 109 -2.35 12.81 -8.33
CA ALA A 109 -2.74 13.37 -7.03
C ALA A 109 -3.79 14.47 -7.21
N GLY A 110 -4.33 14.96 -6.08
CA GLY A 110 -5.32 16.03 -6.04
C GLY A 110 -4.95 17.25 -6.91
N GLY A 111 -5.94 17.83 -7.56
CA GLY A 111 -5.81 18.94 -8.49
C GLY A 111 -5.40 18.57 -9.92
N GLN A 112 -4.86 17.36 -10.14
CA GLN A 112 -4.46 16.92 -11.49
C GLN A 112 -5.64 16.39 -12.29
N THR A 113 -5.58 16.55 -13.60
CA THR A 113 -6.60 16.03 -14.53
C THR A 113 -6.15 14.69 -15.11
N VAL A 114 -6.96 13.66 -14.92
CA VAL A 114 -6.72 12.30 -15.44
C VAL A 114 -7.65 12.01 -16.62
N GLU A 115 -7.09 11.47 -17.67
CA GLU A 115 -7.85 11.01 -18.83
C GLU A 115 -7.20 9.75 -19.41
N VAL A 116 -8.00 8.78 -19.82
CA VAL A 116 -7.55 7.61 -20.58
C VAL A 116 -8.20 7.66 -21.96
N ARG A 117 -7.36 7.66 -23.01
CA ARG A 117 -7.80 7.63 -24.42
C ARG A 117 -7.21 6.41 -25.10
N ASN A 118 -8.05 5.51 -25.52
CA ASN A 118 -7.64 4.28 -26.20
C ASN A 118 -6.50 3.57 -25.45
N LYS A 119 -6.69 3.32 -24.14
CA LYS A 119 -5.74 2.68 -23.21
C LYS A 119 -4.51 3.52 -22.85
N VAL A 120 -4.35 4.70 -23.39
CA VAL A 120 -3.22 5.60 -23.10
C VAL A 120 -3.63 6.57 -21.99
N LEU A 121 -2.87 6.58 -20.91
CA LEU A 121 -3.06 7.49 -19.78
C LEU A 121 -2.47 8.87 -20.10
N TYR A 122 -3.23 9.90 -19.78
CA TYR A 122 -2.81 11.31 -19.78
C TYR A 122 -3.05 11.91 -18.41
N VAL A 123 -2.07 12.64 -17.91
CA VAL A 123 -2.17 13.43 -16.68
C VAL A 123 -1.85 14.88 -17.03
N ASP A 124 -2.77 15.81 -16.73
CA ASP A 124 -2.69 17.22 -17.12
C ASP A 124 -2.48 17.42 -18.63
N GLY A 125 -3.06 16.54 -19.44
CA GLY A 125 -2.93 16.54 -20.89
C GLY A 125 -1.60 15.97 -21.43
N VAL A 126 -0.68 15.62 -20.55
CA VAL A 126 0.62 15.02 -20.92
C VAL A 126 0.50 13.49 -20.86
N ARG A 127 0.99 12.82 -21.92
CA ARG A 127 1.03 11.37 -21.96
C ARG A 127 1.90 10.83 -20.83
N SER A 128 1.29 10.02 -19.95
CA SER A 128 2.01 9.29 -18.92
C SER A 128 2.42 7.92 -19.47
N PRO A 129 3.71 7.59 -19.54
CA PRO A 129 4.13 6.27 -19.99
C PRO A 129 3.63 5.20 -18.99
N PRO A 130 3.32 3.97 -19.45
CA PRO A 130 3.09 2.86 -18.55
C PRO A 130 4.35 2.61 -17.73
N PRO A 131 4.23 2.02 -16.52
CA PRO A 131 5.39 1.52 -15.79
C PRO A 131 6.15 0.49 -16.66
N GLU A 132 7.44 0.29 -16.39
CA GLU A 132 8.31 -0.59 -17.18
C GLU A 132 7.72 -1.99 -17.34
N ASP A 133 7.13 -2.53 -16.25
CA ASP A 133 6.49 -3.83 -16.22
C ASP A 133 4.96 -3.76 -16.45
N GLY A 134 4.43 -2.58 -16.79
CA GLY A 134 2.99 -2.40 -17.00
C GLY A 134 2.54 -2.97 -18.33
N LYS A 135 1.39 -3.66 -18.33
CA LYS A 135 0.91 -4.32 -19.53
C LYS A 135 -0.50 -3.93 -19.97
N VAL A 136 -0.66 -4.01 -21.29
CA VAL A 136 -1.92 -3.96 -22.02
C VAL A 136 -1.95 -5.19 -22.90
N VAL A 137 -2.81 -6.15 -22.58
CA VAL A 137 -2.82 -7.48 -23.24
C VAL A 137 -3.97 -7.64 -24.23
N ASP A 138 -5.07 -6.93 -24.01
CA ASP A 138 -6.25 -7.02 -24.83
C ASP A 138 -6.16 -6.03 -26.03
N GLN A 139 -6.40 -6.51 -27.24
CA GLN A 139 -6.44 -5.67 -28.43
C GLN A 139 -7.76 -4.90 -28.59
N VAL A 140 -8.81 -5.35 -27.89
CA VAL A 140 -10.11 -4.70 -27.94
C VAL A 140 -10.08 -3.40 -27.14
N ILE A 141 -10.59 -2.33 -27.73
CA ILE A 141 -10.75 -1.03 -27.10
C ILE A 141 -12.24 -0.80 -26.82
N TYR A 142 -12.60 -0.74 -25.55
CA TYR A 142 -13.96 -0.43 -25.13
C TYR A 142 -14.21 1.08 -25.14
N SER A 143 -15.38 1.47 -25.69
CA SER A 143 -15.82 2.86 -25.53
C SER A 143 -16.21 3.15 -24.08
N ALA A 144 -16.13 4.40 -23.64
CA ALA A 144 -16.52 4.81 -22.29
C ALA A 144 -17.99 4.47 -21.94
N ARG A 145 -18.86 4.28 -22.94
CA ARG A 145 -20.26 3.86 -22.74
C ARG A 145 -20.38 2.38 -22.33
N VAL A 146 -19.42 1.55 -22.70
CA VAL A 146 -19.41 0.13 -22.39
C VAL A 146 -18.67 -0.13 -21.07
N ALA A 147 -17.45 0.42 -20.97
CA ALA A 147 -16.64 0.32 -19.76
C ALA A 147 -15.60 1.45 -19.71
N PRO A 148 -15.30 2.00 -18.54
CA PRO A 148 -14.32 3.09 -18.41
C PRO A 148 -12.86 2.61 -18.52
N ARG A 149 -12.63 1.31 -18.79
CA ARG A 149 -11.32 0.67 -18.82
C ARG A 149 -10.34 1.36 -19.77
N ASP A 150 -10.77 1.58 -21.02
CA ASP A 150 -9.91 1.99 -22.12
C ASP A 150 -10.11 3.47 -22.51
N ASN A 151 -11.25 4.04 -22.10
CA ASN A 151 -11.60 5.44 -22.32
C ASN A 151 -12.31 5.96 -21.07
N PHE A 152 -11.69 6.92 -20.39
CA PHE A 152 -12.12 7.48 -19.12
C PHE A 152 -11.81 8.97 -19.02
N GLY A 153 -12.66 9.72 -18.36
CA GLY A 153 -12.45 11.13 -18.06
C GLY A 153 -12.78 12.07 -19.24
N PRO A 154 -12.23 13.30 -19.27
CA PRO A 154 -11.31 13.84 -18.25
C PRO A 154 -11.96 14.01 -16.87
N LEU A 155 -11.22 13.72 -15.81
CA LEU A 155 -11.62 13.89 -14.41
C LEU A 155 -10.54 14.68 -13.68
N VAL A 156 -10.92 15.73 -12.95
CA VAL A 156 -10.03 16.40 -12.01
C VAL A 156 -10.06 15.62 -10.69
N VAL A 157 -8.92 15.14 -10.25
CA VAL A 157 -8.78 14.42 -8.98
C VAL A 157 -9.10 15.42 -7.86
N PRO A 158 -10.05 15.13 -6.95
CA PRO A 158 -10.32 16.01 -5.81
C PRO A 158 -9.10 16.23 -4.93
N GLU A 159 -9.04 17.35 -4.23
CA GLU A 159 -7.98 17.58 -3.24
C GLU A 159 -7.97 16.46 -2.19
N ASP A 160 -6.78 16.13 -1.68
CA ASP A 160 -6.55 15.04 -0.72
C ASP A 160 -6.95 13.64 -1.24
N HIS A 161 -7.14 13.48 -2.55
CA HIS A 161 -7.41 12.20 -3.20
C HIS A 161 -6.30 11.83 -4.18
N PHE A 162 -6.23 10.53 -4.48
CA PHE A 162 -5.24 9.97 -5.37
C PHE A 162 -5.90 9.05 -6.39
N PHE A 163 -5.51 9.19 -7.64
CA PHE A 163 -6.02 8.31 -8.69
C PHE A 163 -5.12 7.08 -8.80
N MET A 164 -5.69 5.92 -8.53
CA MET A 164 -4.99 4.66 -8.39
C MET A 164 -5.29 3.74 -9.57
N MET A 165 -4.25 3.19 -10.20
CA MET A 165 -4.41 2.24 -11.31
C MET A 165 -3.58 0.98 -11.10
N GLY A 166 -4.09 -0.16 -11.56
CA GLY A 166 -3.30 -1.38 -11.64
C GLY A 166 -2.34 -1.35 -12.82
N ASP A 167 -1.18 -2.00 -12.69
CA ASP A 167 -0.19 -2.09 -13.76
C ASP A 167 -0.65 -3.00 -14.89
N ASN A 168 -1.45 -4.04 -14.59
CA ASN A 168 -2.23 -4.79 -15.57
C ASN A 168 -3.49 -4.01 -15.95
N ARG A 169 -3.36 -3.09 -16.91
CA ARG A 169 -4.37 -2.09 -17.28
C ARG A 169 -5.71 -2.68 -17.72
N ASP A 170 -5.71 -3.85 -18.33
CA ASP A 170 -6.90 -4.51 -18.85
C ASP A 170 -7.61 -5.36 -17.80
N HIS A 171 -6.89 -5.83 -16.77
CA HIS A 171 -7.40 -6.71 -15.73
C HIS A 171 -7.32 -6.09 -14.32
N SER A 172 -7.53 -4.77 -14.23
CA SER A 172 -7.57 -4.05 -12.96
C SER A 172 -8.91 -3.37 -12.76
N HIS A 173 -9.56 -3.68 -11.64
CA HIS A 173 -10.64 -2.86 -11.08
C HIS A 173 -9.99 -1.80 -10.19
N ASP A 174 -10.03 -0.54 -10.62
CA ASP A 174 -9.29 0.57 -10.01
C ASP A 174 -10.08 1.90 -10.12
N SER A 175 -9.44 3.05 -9.88
CA SER A 175 -10.13 4.35 -9.84
C SER A 175 -10.89 4.71 -11.13
N ARG A 176 -10.64 4.04 -12.24
CA ARG A 176 -11.48 4.17 -13.43
C ARG A 176 -12.91 3.65 -13.23
N PHE A 177 -13.11 2.76 -12.24
CA PHE A 177 -14.38 2.07 -11.98
C PHE A 177 -15.06 2.56 -10.70
N PHE A 178 -14.29 2.80 -9.65
CA PHE A 178 -14.88 3.20 -8.36
C PHE A 178 -14.66 4.68 -7.99
N GLY A 179 -13.97 5.46 -8.82
CA GLY A 179 -13.73 6.89 -8.60
C GLY A 179 -12.48 7.23 -7.83
#